data_3fdf902b81a157501fd4aac160a9ace8
#
_entry.id   3fdf902b81a157501fd4aac160a9ace8
#
_cell.length_a   1.000
_cell.length_b   1.000
_cell.length_c   1.000
_cell.angle_alpha   90.00
_cell.angle_beta   90.00
_cell.angle_gamma   90.00
#
_symmetry.space_group_name_H-M   'P 1'
#
loop_
_entity.id
_entity.type
_entity.pdbx_description
1 polymer ?
#
loop_
_entity_poly.entity_id
_entity_poly.type
_entity_poly.pdbx_seq_one_letter_code
_entity_poly.pdbx_strand_id
1 'polypeptide(L)'
;MMNKNEVKNDKKKEALLLIDIQDIYFTPGPMLLHKPRCAAKNAARVLEKFRAEDKTVIHVQHNFKVLSGIHSLVKPLEGEKIIHKEYPSSFLGTDLRKYLLENEITDIVVAGMMSHMCVDTTVRACQDYGYNVTLIDDACTTMSLKHDGKKIDAETVHAVYMASLADGFANVIKTEKYL
;
A
#
# COMPACT_ATOMS: atom_id res chain seq x y z
N MET A 1 44.18 -2.44 -3.63
CA MET A 1 43.34 -3.57 -3.15
C MET A 1 42.35 -2.98 -2.17
N MET A 2 41.13 -2.70 -2.60
CA MET A 2 40.06 -2.19 -1.71
C MET A 2 39.41 -3.37 -1.00
N ASN A 3 39.37 -3.29 0.29
CA ASN A 3 38.86 -4.33 1.20
C ASN A 3 37.32 -4.47 1.02
N LYS A 4 36.89 -5.54 0.36
CA LYS A 4 35.50 -5.99 0.33
C LYS A 4 35.30 -6.83 1.58
N ASN A 5 34.74 -6.27 2.65
CA ASN A 5 34.06 -6.99 3.73
C ASN A 5 33.71 -6.03 4.88
N GLU A 6 32.73 -5.17 4.66
CA GLU A 6 31.83 -4.77 5.73
C GLU A 6 30.44 -5.16 5.27
N VAL A 7 30.04 -6.37 5.59
CA VAL A 7 28.62 -6.74 5.62
C VAL A 7 28.02 -5.93 6.77
N LYS A 8 27.49 -4.75 6.47
CA LYS A 8 26.62 -4.04 7.37
C LYS A 8 25.46 -4.97 7.64
N ASN A 9 25.37 -5.42 8.87
CA ASN A 9 24.21 -6.13 9.41
C ASN A 9 23.09 -5.08 9.59
N ASP A 10 22.58 -4.57 8.48
CA ASP A 10 21.47 -3.62 8.47
C ASP A 10 20.22 -4.40 8.91
N LYS A 11 19.87 -4.26 10.19
CA LYS A 11 18.60 -4.78 10.71
C LYS A 11 17.49 -4.23 9.81
N LYS A 12 16.82 -5.12 9.08
CA LYS A 12 15.61 -4.77 8.33
C LYS A 12 14.63 -4.07 9.25
N LYS A 13 14.25 -2.87 8.93
CA LYS A 13 13.25 -2.11 9.66
C LYS A 13 12.04 -1.91 8.76
N GLU A 14 10.98 -2.66 9.06
CA GLU A 14 9.77 -2.70 8.26
C GLU A 14 8.73 -1.66 8.70
N ALA A 15 8.02 -1.09 7.73
CA ALA A 15 6.79 -0.34 7.94
C ALA A 15 5.66 -0.90 7.09
N LEU A 16 4.45 -0.97 7.64
CA LEU A 16 3.23 -1.23 6.90
C LEU A 16 2.67 0.10 6.37
N LEU A 17 2.43 0.16 5.06
CA LEU A 17 1.81 1.28 4.39
C LEU A 17 0.42 0.87 3.87
N LEU A 18 -0.62 1.32 4.56
CA LEU A 18 -2.02 1.08 4.20
C LEU A 18 -2.52 2.25 3.34
N ILE A 19 -2.67 2.02 2.03
CA ILE A 19 -2.96 3.08 1.06
C ILE A 19 -4.45 3.16 0.79
N ASP A 20 -5.07 4.29 1.17
CA ASP A 20 -6.42 4.72 0.77
C ASP A 20 -7.50 3.63 0.98
N ILE A 21 -7.45 2.86 2.08
CA ILE A 21 -8.53 1.95 2.45
C ILE A 21 -9.64 2.80 3.11
N GLN A 22 -10.44 3.49 2.28
CA GLN A 22 -11.36 4.55 2.69
C GLN A 22 -12.82 4.23 2.33
N ASP A 23 -13.77 4.77 3.10
CA ASP A 23 -15.21 4.46 3.00
C ASP A 23 -15.80 4.74 1.62
N ILE A 24 -15.23 5.66 0.84
CA ILE A 24 -15.65 5.97 -0.53
C ILE A 24 -15.65 4.74 -1.46
N TYR A 25 -14.81 3.76 -1.19
CA TYR A 25 -14.61 2.54 -1.99
C TYR A 25 -15.52 1.38 -1.60
N PHE A 26 -16.32 1.56 -0.54
CA PHE A 26 -17.23 0.52 -0.01
C PHE A 26 -18.69 0.92 -0.22
N THR A 27 -19.62 -0.04 -0.16
CA THR A 27 -21.05 0.25 -0.20
C THR A 27 -21.49 0.97 1.09
N PRO A 28 -22.21 2.10 1.00
CA PRO A 28 -22.87 2.70 -0.19
C PRO A 28 -22.02 3.80 -0.90
N GLY A 29 -20.71 3.74 -0.88
CA GLY A 29 -19.85 4.76 -1.48
C GLY A 29 -19.97 4.88 -3.01
N PRO A 30 -19.68 6.06 -3.57
CA PRO A 30 -19.86 6.35 -5.00
C PRO A 30 -18.80 5.71 -5.89
N MET A 31 -17.69 5.23 -5.34
CA MET A 31 -16.56 4.64 -6.08
C MET A 31 -16.36 3.16 -5.69
N LEU A 32 -17.43 2.38 -5.68
CA LEU A 32 -17.39 0.98 -5.27
C LEU A 32 -16.36 0.18 -6.09
N LEU A 33 -15.41 -0.44 -5.38
CA LEU A 33 -14.39 -1.31 -5.98
C LEU A 33 -14.84 -2.77 -6.04
N HIS A 34 -14.04 -3.60 -6.72
CA HIS A 34 -14.25 -5.04 -6.77
C HIS A 34 -13.86 -5.69 -5.43
N LYS A 35 -14.80 -6.35 -4.76
CA LYS A 35 -14.60 -7.07 -3.49
C LYS A 35 -13.78 -6.28 -2.43
N PRO A 36 -14.04 -4.98 -2.17
CA PRO A 36 -13.17 -4.16 -1.33
C PRO A 36 -13.09 -4.68 0.12
N ARG A 37 -14.19 -5.28 0.61
CA ARG A 37 -14.22 -5.88 1.97
C ARG A 37 -13.27 -7.09 2.10
N CYS A 38 -13.07 -7.88 1.05
CA CYS A 38 -12.13 -9.00 1.08
C CYS A 38 -10.69 -8.47 1.20
N ALA A 39 -10.32 -7.50 0.35
CA ALA A 39 -9.00 -6.87 0.41
C ALA A 39 -8.76 -6.17 1.76
N ALA A 40 -9.73 -5.42 2.28
CA ALA A 40 -9.61 -4.75 3.58
C ALA A 40 -9.50 -5.73 4.77
N LYS A 41 -10.16 -6.89 4.72
CA LYS A 41 -10.00 -7.94 5.75
C LYS A 41 -8.58 -8.52 5.73
N ASN A 42 -8.01 -8.75 4.55
CA ASN A 42 -6.65 -9.21 4.43
C ASN A 42 -5.65 -8.14 4.91
N ALA A 43 -5.87 -6.87 4.55
CA ALA A 43 -5.08 -5.76 5.06
C ALA A 43 -5.16 -5.66 6.60
N ALA A 44 -6.32 -5.89 7.19
CA ALA A 44 -6.51 -5.90 8.64
C ALA A 44 -5.69 -7.02 9.32
N ARG A 45 -5.61 -8.21 8.73
CA ARG A 45 -4.77 -9.30 9.26
C ARG A 45 -3.28 -8.96 9.26
N VAL A 46 -2.81 -8.32 8.20
CA VAL A 46 -1.42 -7.83 8.13
C VAL A 46 -1.20 -6.72 9.17
N LEU A 47 -2.16 -5.80 9.32
CA LEU A 47 -2.12 -4.73 10.33
C LEU A 47 -2.06 -5.30 11.75
N GLU A 48 -2.87 -6.30 12.06
CA GLU A 48 -2.85 -6.98 13.37
C GLU A 48 -1.45 -7.58 13.68
N LYS A 49 -0.81 -8.20 12.68
CA LYS A 49 0.55 -8.73 12.83
C LYS A 49 1.56 -7.60 13.14
N PHE A 50 1.51 -6.48 12.41
CA PHE A 50 2.41 -5.34 12.66
C PHE A 50 2.23 -4.77 14.05
N ARG A 51 0.98 -4.63 14.51
CA ARG A 51 0.64 -4.16 15.87
C ARG A 51 1.12 -5.12 16.94
N ALA A 52 0.93 -6.42 16.74
CA ALA A 52 1.39 -7.45 17.68
C ALA A 52 2.93 -7.51 17.82
N GLU A 53 3.64 -7.13 16.76
CA GLU A 53 5.11 -7.08 16.71
C GLU A 53 5.68 -5.68 17.03
N ASP A 54 4.85 -4.73 17.43
CA ASP A 54 5.22 -3.33 17.71
C ASP A 54 5.99 -2.66 16.57
N LYS A 55 5.59 -2.98 15.32
CA LYS A 55 6.19 -2.44 14.10
C LYS A 55 5.49 -1.17 13.65
N THR A 56 6.19 -0.37 12.85
CA THR A 56 5.69 0.89 12.32
C THR A 56 4.49 0.68 11.39
N VAL A 57 3.39 1.37 11.69
CA VAL A 57 2.18 1.41 10.86
C VAL A 57 1.95 2.83 10.35
N ILE A 58 1.68 2.94 9.05
CA ILE A 58 1.42 4.20 8.36
C ILE A 58 0.11 4.06 7.57
N HIS A 59 -0.85 4.90 7.87
CA HIS A 59 -2.09 5.02 7.10
C HIS A 59 -1.96 6.17 6.11
N VAL A 60 -2.30 5.92 4.86
CA VAL A 60 -2.41 6.96 3.83
C VAL A 60 -3.86 7.23 3.57
N GLN A 61 -4.24 8.50 3.55
CA GLN A 61 -5.60 8.97 3.35
C GLN A 61 -5.61 10.02 2.24
N HIS A 62 -6.29 9.70 1.13
CA HIS A 62 -6.54 10.67 0.08
C HIS A 62 -7.65 11.63 0.51
N ASN A 63 -7.47 12.93 0.27
CA ASN A 63 -8.41 13.97 0.65
C ASN A 63 -9.61 14.04 -0.31
N PHE A 64 -10.49 13.03 -0.24
CA PHE A 64 -11.76 13.06 -0.96
C PHE A 64 -12.73 14.08 -0.35
N LYS A 65 -13.58 14.67 -1.18
CA LYS A 65 -14.61 15.63 -0.73
C LYS A 65 -15.72 14.95 0.11
N VAL A 66 -15.94 13.64 -0.10
CA VAL A 66 -16.96 12.87 0.59
C VAL A 66 -16.41 11.50 0.98
N LEU A 67 -16.89 10.93 2.08
CA LEU A 67 -16.52 9.60 2.57
C LEU A 67 -15.00 9.36 2.59
N SER A 68 -14.24 10.38 3.00
CA SER A 68 -12.77 10.35 3.01
C SER A 68 -12.21 9.59 4.22
N GLY A 69 -13.04 9.17 5.16
CA GLY A 69 -12.59 8.45 6.35
C GLY A 69 -11.93 7.12 6.04
N ILE A 70 -10.91 6.76 6.83
CA ILE A 70 -10.29 5.44 6.78
C ILE A 70 -11.33 4.41 7.26
N HIS A 71 -11.50 3.34 6.49
CA HIS A 71 -12.51 2.31 6.75
C HIS A 71 -12.27 1.60 8.08
N SER A 72 -13.35 1.31 8.80
CA SER A 72 -13.33 0.75 10.16
C SER A 72 -12.52 -0.54 10.34
N LEU A 73 -12.40 -1.37 9.29
CA LEU A 73 -11.58 -2.60 9.31
C LEU A 73 -10.09 -2.34 9.53
N VAL A 74 -9.61 -1.16 9.17
CA VAL A 74 -8.20 -0.77 9.32
C VAL A 74 -8.07 0.57 10.05
N LYS A 75 -8.98 0.83 11.00
CA LYS A 75 -9.01 2.09 11.74
C LYS A 75 -7.67 2.34 12.43
N PRO A 76 -7.06 3.55 12.26
CA PRO A 76 -5.85 3.92 12.98
C PRO A 76 -6.03 3.89 14.50
N LEU A 77 -4.99 3.48 15.19
CA LEU A 77 -4.85 3.64 16.64
C LEU A 77 -4.11 4.94 16.98
N GLU A 78 -4.23 5.37 18.24
CA GLU A 78 -3.45 6.50 18.75
C GLU A 78 -1.95 6.21 18.61
N GLY A 79 -1.20 7.18 18.08
CA GLY A 79 0.24 7.06 17.82
C GLY A 79 0.60 6.49 16.43
N GLU A 80 -0.32 5.89 15.70
CA GLU A 80 -0.06 5.47 14.31
C GLU A 80 -0.04 6.69 13.38
N LYS A 81 0.93 6.69 12.45
CA LYS A 81 1.11 7.81 11.51
C LYS A 81 -0.01 7.84 10.46
N ILE A 82 -0.61 9.01 10.24
CA ILE A 82 -1.52 9.26 9.12
C ILE A 82 -0.86 10.25 8.17
N ILE A 83 -0.82 9.89 6.89
CA ILE A 83 -0.36 10.73 5.78
C ILE A 83 -1.58 11.17 4.97
N HIS A 84 -1.81 12.46 4.88
CA HIS A 84 -2.84 13.04 4.00
C HIS A 84 -2.24 13.41 2.65
N LYS A 85 -2.92 13.08 1.55
CA LYS A 85 -2.44 13.34 0.20
C LYS A 85 -3.52 13.82 -0.76
N GLU A 86 -3.10 14.56 -1.79
CA GLU A 86 -3.95 15.07 -2.88
C GLU A 86 -3.68 14.37 -4.23
N TYR A 87 -2.58 13.62 -4.33
CA TYR A 87 -2.12 12.98 -5.56
C TYR A 87 -2.09 11.45 -5.42
N PRO A 88 -2.06 10.68 -6.51
CA PRO A 88 -1.94 9.23 -6.44
C PRO A 88 -0.69 8.77 -5.67
N SER A 89 0.46 9.40 -5.87
CA SER A 89 1.67 9.10 -5.11
C SER A 89 1.51 9.47 -3.63
N SER A 90 1.84 8.54 -2.74
CA SER A 90 1.87 8.82 -1.31
C SER A 90 3.05 9.70 -0.88
N PHE A 91 4.01 9.95 -1.77
CA PHE A 91 5.18 10.78 -1.50
C PHE A 91 5.00 12.24 -1.97
N LEU A 92 4.24 12.45 -3.06
CA LEU A 92 4.13 13.78 -3.67
C LEU A 92 3.32 14.72 -2.78
N GLY A 93 3.98 15.79 -2.32
CA GLY A 93 3.36 16.81 -1.46
C GLY A 93 3.07 16.35 -0.04
N THR A 94 3.73 15.29 0.44
CA THR A 94 3.56 14.75 1.79
C THR A 94 4.88 14.69 2.55
N ASP A 95 4.83 14.39 3.84
CA ASP A 95 5.98 14.15 4.70
C ASP A 95 6.39 12.66 4.80
N LEU A 96 5.80 11.77 3.97
CA LEU A 96 6.05 10.33 4.05
C LEU A 96 7.54 9.98 3.95
N ARG A 97 8.26 10.54 2.95
CA ARG A 97 9.68 10.25 2.77
C ARG A 97 10.50 10.67 3.99
N LYS A 98 10.22 11.86 4.52
CA LYS A 98 10.89 12.36 5.73
C LYS A 98 10.64 11.42 6.90
N TYR A 99 9.39 11.03 7.12
CA TYR A 99 9.01 10.13 8.20
C TYR A 99 9.71 8.75 8.09
N LEU A 100 9.77 8.17 6.89
CA LEU A 100 10.46 6.90 6.66
C LEU A 100 11.96 6.99 6.96
N LEU A 101 12.62 8.08 6.55
CA LEU A 101 14.06 8.32 6.81
C LEU A 101 14.33 8.52 8.31
N GLU A 102 13.54 9.34 9.00
CA GLU A 102 13.67 9.60 10.44
C GLU A 102 13.47 8.34 11.29
N ASN A 103 12.67 7.40 10.79
CA ASN A 103 12.44 6.12 11.42
C ASN A 103 13.34 5.00 10.88
N GLU A 104 14.33 5.31 10.03
CA GLU A 104 15.30 4.37 9.47
C GLU A 104 14.64 3.16 8.76
N ILE A 105 13.47 3.36 8.16
CA ILE A 105 12.75 2.30 7.45
C ILE A 105 13.53 1.92 6.18
N THR A 106 13.68 0.63 5.95
CA THR A 106 14.36 0.06 4.76
C THR A 106 13.42 -0.79 3.93
N ASP A 107 12.41 -1.36 4.56
CA ASP A 107 11.47 -2.32 3.96
C ASP A 107 10.04 -1.84 4.18
N ILE A 108 9.24 -1.84 3.09
CA ILE A 108 7.85 -1.36 3.13
C ILE A 108 6.93 -2.49 2.69
N VAL A 109 5.97 -2.84 3.56
CA VAL A 109 4.87 -3.73 3.22
C VAL A 109 3.68 -2.88 2.80
N VAL A 110 3.13 -3.15 1.63
CA VAL A 110 2.06 -2.34 1.03
C VAL A 110 0.77 -3.13 0.89
N ALA A 111 -0.33 -2.55 1.32
CA ALA A 111 -1.69 -3.00 1.04
C ALA A 111 -2.58 -1.79 0.75
N GLY A 112 -3.63 -1.93 -0.03
CA GLY A 112 -4.59 -0.83 -0.23
C GLY A 112 -5.24 -0.72 -1.59
N MET A 113 -5.66 0.52 -1.92
CA MET A 113 -6.55 0.84 -3.04
C MET A 113 -6.09 2.13 -3.73
N MET A 114 -6.24 2.27 -5.06
CA MET A 114 -6.57 1.24 -6.05
C MET A 114 -5.30 0.69 -6.68
N SER A 115 -5.30 -0.60 -7.00
CA SER A 115 -4.14 -1.31 -7.56
C SER A 115 -3.50 -0.56 -8.75
N HIS A 116 -4.33 -0.01 -9.65
CA HIS A 116 -3.90 0.69 -10.88
C HIS A 116 -3.60 2.18 -10.71
N MET A 117 -3.74 2.72 -9.50
CA MET A 117 -3.56 4.16 -9.22
C MET A 117 -2.59 4.38 -8.06
N CYS A 118 -3.14 4.62 -6.86
CA CYS A 118 -2.34 5.02 -5.70
C CYS A 118 -1.37 3.93 -5.26
N VAL A 119 -1.75 2.65 -5.36
CA VAL A 119 -0.85 1.52 -5.03
C VAL A 119 0.29 1.45 -6.04
N ASP A 120 0.01 1.35 -7.36
CA ASP A 120 1.02 1.30 -8.42
C ASP A 120 2.00 2.46 -8.33
N THR A 121 1.47 3.69 -8.29
CA THR A 121 2.29 4.91 -8.25
C THR A 121 3.18 4.95 -7.01
N THR A 122 2.67 4.55 -5.85
CA THR A 122 3.44 4.59 -4.60
C THR A 122 4.50 3.48 -4.56
N VAL A 123 4.19 2.26 -5.01
CA VAL A 123 5.14 1.14 -5.06
C VAL A 123 6.32 1.47 -5.96
N ARG A 124 6.08 2.03 -7.16
CA ARG A 124 7.17 2.46 -8.06
C ARG A 124 8.03 3.54 -7.41
N ALA A 125 7.40 4.55 -6.77
CA ALA A 125 8.14 5.59 -6.06
C ALA A 125 8.95 5.04 -4.87
N CYS A 126 8.45 4.02 -4.14
CA CYS A 126 9.24 3.35 -3.11
C CYS A 126 10.53 2.77 -3.68
N GLN A 127 10.44 2.07 -4.83
CA GLN A 127 11.60 1.49 -5.51
C GLN A 127 12.58 2.58 -5.98
N ASP A 128 12.08 3.67 -6.55
CA ASP A 128 12.90 4.81 -6.98
C ASP A 128 13.67 5.45 -5.81
N TYR A 129 13.12 5.39 -4.60
CA TYR A 129 13.78 5.86 -3.37
C TYR A 129 14.66 4.80 -2.69
N GLY A 130 14.75 3.59 -3.24
CA GLY A 130 15.63 2.53 -2.76
C GLY A 130 15.06 1.67 -1.63
N TYR A 131 13.74 1.70 -1.39
CA TYR A 131 13.09 0.81 -0.42
C TYR A 131 12.86 -0.58 -1.00
N ASN A 132 13.02 -1.63 -0.19
CA ASN A 132 12.53 -2.96 -0.53
C ASN A 132 11.01 -3.00 -0.33
N VAL A 133 10.27 -3.47 -1.33
CA VAL A 133 8.81 -3.48 -1.26
C VAL A 133 8.27 -4.90 -1.27
N THR A 134 7.42 -5.22 -0.29
CA THR A 134 6.53 -6.37 -0.31
C THR A 134 5.10 -5.89 -0.53
N LEU A 135 4.47 -6.28 -1.63
CA LEU A 135 3.10 -5.93 -1.96
C LEU A 135 2.17 -7.11 -1.67
N ILE A 136 1.19 -6.89 -0.82
CA ILE A 136 0.21 -7.93 -0.46
C ILE A 136 -0.93 -7.91 -1.49
N ASP A 137 -0.82 -8.80 -2.48
CA ASP A 137 -1.71 -8.86 -3.64
C ASP A 137 -3.21 -8.90 -3.24
N ASP A 138 -3.63 -9.86 -2.45
CA ASP A 138 -5.02 -10.04 -2.05
C ASP A 138 -5.50 -9.10 -0.92
N ALA A 139 -4.63 -8.21 -0.46
CA ALA A 139 -4.95 -7.04 0.37
C ALA A 139 -5.06 -5.75 -0.46
N CYS A 140 -4.98 -5.86 -1.79
CA CYS A 140 -5.21 -4.78 -2.74
C CYS A 140 -6.43 -5.08 -3.62
N THR A 141 -7.05 -4.03 -4.16
CA THR A 141 -8.14 -4.15 -5.12
C THR A 141 -8.28 -2.92 -5.99
N THR A 142 -9.15 -3.03 -7.01
CA THR A 142 -9.39 -1.96 -7.98
C THR A 142 -10.82 -2.01 -8.54
N MET A 143 -11.06 -1.28 -9.61
CA MET A 143 -12.33 -1.23 -10.34
C MET A 143 -12.14 -1.62 -11.80
N SER A 144 -13.24 -1.89 -12.51
CA SER A 144 -13.22 -2.06 -13.95
C SER A 144 -12.86 -0.75 -14.64
N LEU A 145 -12.06 -0.84 -15.70
CA LEU A 145 -11.69 0.30 -16.53
C LEU A 145 -12.37 0.22 -17.90
N LYS A 146 -12.32 1.33 -18.64
CA LYS A 146 -12.78 1.39 -20.02
C LYS A 146 -11.72 2.08 -20.87
N HIS A 147 -11.34 1.45 -21.99
CA HIS A 147 -10.43 2.01 -22.96
C HIS A 147 -10.93 1.72 -24.36
N ASP A 148 -10.98 2.73 -25.21
CA ASP A 148 -11.45 2.63 -26.61
C ASP A 148 -12.78 1.85 -26.74
N GLY A 149 -13.77 2.21 -25.92
CA GLY A 149 -15.09 1.56 -25.90
C GLY A 149 -15.14 0.16 -25.26
N LYS A 150 -14.02 -0.47 -25.00
CA LYS A 150 -13.94 -1.81 -24.40
C LYS A 150 -13.87 -1.71 -22.89
N LYS A 151 -14.71 -2.51 -22.21
CA LYS A 151 -14.64 -2.68 -20.76
C LYS A 151 -13.58 -3.73 -20.42
N ILE A 152 -12.70 -3.38 -19.49
CA ILE A 152 -11.73 -4.28 -18.89
C ILE A 152 -12.20 -4.51 -17.45
N ASP A 153 -12.46 -5.75 -17.10
CA ASP A 153 -12.95 -6.09 -15.75
C ASP A 153 -11.87 -5.86 -14.68
N ALA A 154 -12.33 -5.67 -13.44
CA ALA A 154 -11.46 -5.33 -12.33
C ALA A 154 -10.43 -6.42 -12.00
N GLU A 155 -10.77 -7.69 -12.19
CA GLU A 155 -9.86 -8.80 -11.92
C GLU A 155 -8.70 -8.79 -12.93
N THR A 156 -9.00 -8.56 -14.21
CA THR A 156 -7.98 -8.39 -15.26
C THR A 156 -7.09 -7.17 -14.99
N VAL A 157 -7.68 -6.02 -14.66
CA VAL A 157 -6.92 -4.80 -14.33
C VAL A 157 -5.98 -5.09 -13.14
N HIS A 158 -6.51 -5.67 -12.07
CA HIS A 158 -5.71 -6.00 -10.89
C HIS A 158 -4.55 -6.95 -11.24
N ALA A 159 -4.82 -8.04 -11.95
CA ALA A 159 -3.80 -9.02 -12.32
C ALA A 159 -2.67 -8.41 -13.16
N VAL A 160 -2.99 -7.54 -14.13
CA VAL A 160 -1.99 -6.84 -14.96
C VAL A 160 -1.09 -5.96 -14.12
N TYR A 161 -1.64 -5.20 -13.18
CA TYR A 161 -0.83 -4.32 -12.32
C TYR A 161 0.02 -5.11 -11.31
N MET A 162 -0.52 -6.18 -10.73
CA MET A 162 0.27 -7.07 -9.86
C MET A 162 1.43 -7.72 -10.62
N ALA A 163 1.18 -8.22 -11.83
CA ALA A 163 2.23 -8.78 -12.69
C ALA A 163 3.30 -7.73 -13.06
N SER A 164 2.87 -6.52 -13.42
CA SER A 164 3.79 -5.42 -13.75
C SER A 164 4.65 -5.01 -12.55
N LEU A 165 4.08 -4.96 -11.35
CA LEU A 165 4.82 -4.60 -10.13
C LEU A 165 5.75 -5.73 -9.67
N ALA A 166 5.40 -6.99 -9.90
CA ALA A 166 6.27 -8.13 -9.63
C ALA A 166 7.52 -8.15 -10.52
N ASP A 167 7.46 -7.51 -11.69
CA ASP A 167 8.59 -7.39 -12.63
C ASP A 167 9.51 -6.21 -12.25
N GLY A 168 10.23 -6.37 -11.12
CA GLY A 168 11.31 -5.47 -10.71
C GLY A 168 10.94 -4.35 -9.73
N PHE A 169 9.69 -4.24 -9.25
CA PHE A 169 9.29 -3.17 -8.31
C PHE A 169 8.94 -3.68 -6.91
N ALA A 170 8.41 -4.88 -6.78
CA ALA A 170 7.99 -5.42 -5.49
C ALA A 170 8.02 -6.96 -5.46
N ASN A 171 8.21 -7.52 -4.27
CA ASN A 171 7.90 -8.90 -3.99
C ASN A 171 6.37 -9.02 -3.78
N VAL A 172 5.65 -9.46 -4.82
CA VAL A 172 4.18 -9.58 -4.79
C VAL A 172 3.78 -10.94 -4.23
N ILE A 173 3.09 -10.96 -3.09
CA ILE A 173 2.71 -12.19 -2.39
C ILE A 173 1.29 -12.11 -1.82
N LYS A 174 0.68 -13.25 -1.52
CA LYS A 174 -0.61 -13.34 -0.82
C LYS A 174 -0.44 -13.13 0.68
N THR A 175 -1.51 -12.68 1.36
CA THR A 175 -1.58 -12.51 2.81
C THR A 175 -1.11 -13.75 3.57
N GLU A 176 -1.57 -14.95 3.18
CA GLU A 176 -1.19 -16.21 3.83
C GLU A 176 0.31 -16.54 3.77
N LYS A 177 0.99 -16.04 2.73
CA LYS A 177 2.44 -16.23 2.60
C LYS A 177 3.24 -15.23 3.45
N TYR A 178 2.61 -14.09 3.78
CA TYR A 178 3.23 -13.06 4.59
C TYR A 178 3.09 -13.33 6.10
N LEU A 179 1.93 -13.86 6.52
CA LEU A 179 1.61 -14.15 7.93
C LEU A 179 2.36 -15.37 8.43
#